data_0a027101ac8e32a958a3f734f8a41ca6
#
_entry.id   0a027101ac8e32a958a3f734f8a41ca6
#
_cell.length_a   1.000
_cell.length_b   1.000
_cell.length_c   1.000
_cell.angle_alpha   90.00
_cell.angle_beta   90.00
_cell.angle_gamma   90.00
#
_symmetry.space_group_name_H-M   'P 1'
#
loop_
_entity.id
_entity.type
_entity.pdbx_description
1 polymer ?
#
loop_
_entity_poly.entity_id
_entity_poly.type
_entity_poly.pdbx_seq_one_letter_code
_entity_poly.pdbx_strand_id
1 'polypeptide(L)'
;ARVALNILEQVGDVALEQNHNINKEIIESIISEKIQTYDKNGDNHYDIVSAFIKSMRGSDPDAALHYLARMLVAGEDINFIARRIAICASEDVGNADPQALVLAMATVQAVQFLGMPEARIPLAQAVTYIASAPKSNASYLAIDKAIEQVKSQDCGQVPIHLRDCHYKGAKKLGHGVDYKYAHEYPYHIVKQQYLPDKIKNAKYYMPTSNGYEEKIGKYMQFCEKINS
;
A
#
# COMPACT_ATOMS: atom_id res chain seq x y z
N ALA A 1 -24.98 -6.42 -13.09
CA ALA A 1 -25.64 -6.74 -14.37
C ALA A 1 -24.90 -7.88 -15.11
N ARG A 2 -23.57 -7.73 -15.42
CA ARG A 2 -22.81 -8.71 -16.22
C ARG A 2 -22.77 -10.13 -15.61
N VAL A 3 -22.58 -10.26 -14.29
CA VAL A 3 -22.58 -11.55 -13.60
C VAL A 3 -23.94 -12.26 -13.72
N ALA A 4 -25.04 -11.50 -13.61
CA ALA A 4 -26.38 -12.06 -13.78
C ALA A 4 -26.64 -12.55 -15.22
N LEU A 5 -26.13 -11.82 -16.23
CA LEU A 5 -26.23 -12.22 -17.65
C LEU A 5 -25.38 -13.47 -17.92
N ASN A 6 -24.18 -13.56 -17.40
CA ASN A 6 -23.33 -14.74 -17.54
C ASN A 6 -23.93 -15.98 -16.85
N ILE A 7 -24.60 -15.80 -15.72
CA ILE A 7 -25.33 -16.89 -15.04
C ILE A 7 -26.53 -17.32 -15.90
N LEU A 8 -27.27 -16.35 -16.44
CA LEU A 8 -28.43 -16.63 -17.29
C LEU A 8 -28.03 -17.39 -18.57
N GLU A 9 -26.90 -17.01 -19.20
CA GLU A 9 -26.35 -17.68 -20.37
C GLU A 9 -25.99 -19.14 -20.05
N GLN A 10 -25.26 -19.38 -18.93
CA GLN A 10 -24.92 -20.74 -18.49
C GLN A 10 -26.14 -21.58 -18.10
N VAL A 11 -27.13 -20.98 -17.48
CA VAL A 11 -28.41 -21.63 -17.17
C VAL A 11 -29.12 -22.03 -18.46
N GLY A 12 -29.09 -21.18 -19.48
CA GLY A 12 -29.63 -21.47 -20.80
C GLY A 12 -28.94 -22.63 -21.46
N ASP A 13 -27.61 -22.66 -21.47
CA ASP A 13 -26.81 -23.75 -22.06
C ASP A 13 -27.07 -25.09 -21.41
N VAL A 14 -27.05 -25.15 -20.06
CA VAL A 14 -27.35 -26.40 -19.32
C VAL A 14 -28.79 -26.85 -19.52
N ALA A 15 -29.75 -25.95 -19.59
CA ALA A 15 -31.14 -26.28 -19.85
C ALA A 15 -31.34 -26.85 -21.26
N LEU A 16 -30.62 -26.32 -22.26
CA LEU A 16 -30.62 -26.80 -23.64
C LEU A 16 -29.98 -28.19 -23.74
N GLU A 17 -28.83 -28.41 -23.14
CA GLU A 17 -28.13 -29.70 -23.12
C GLU A 17 -28.95 -30.82 -22.47
N GLN A 18 -29.67 -30.51 -21.39
CA GLN A 18 -30.47 -31.46 -20.63
C GLN A 18 -31.91 -31.59 -21.14
N ASN A 19 -32.29 -30.81 -22.15
CA ASN A 19 -33.64 -30.74 -22.69
C ASN A 19 -34.71 -30.42 -21.61
N HIS A 20 -34.35 -29.58 -20.65
CA HIS A 20 -35.19 -29.19 -19.51
C HIS A 20 -35.59 -27.71 -19.60
N ASN A 21 -36.75 -27.38 -19.06
CA ASN A 21 -37.13 -25.98 -18.85
C ASN A 21 -36.27 -25.38 -17.73
N ILE A 22 -35.87 -24.11 -17.90
CA ILE A 22 -35.19 -23.37 -16.85
C ILE A 22 -36.10 -23.36 -15.61
N ASN A 23 -35.63 -23.97 -14.53
CA ASN A 23 -36.28 -24.01 -13.26
C ASN A 23 -35.35 -23.51 -12.14
N LYS A 24 -35.93 -23.31 -10.95
CA LYS A 24 -35.18 -22.81 -9.79
C LYS A 24 -34.02 -23.74 -9.41
N GLU A 25 -34.16 -25.04 -9.57
CA GLU A 25 -33.17 -26.05 -9.20
C GLU A 25 -31.93 -25.98 -10.09
N ILE A 26 -32.10 -25.79 -11.41
CA ILE A 26 -30.99 -25.59 -12.35
C ILE A 26 -30.26 -24.29 -12.05
N ILE A 27 -31.00 -23.20 -11.75
CA ILE A 27 -30.44 -21.92 -11.37
C ILE A 27 -29.65 -22.08 -10.06
N GLU A 28 -30.21 -22.72 -9.06
CA GLU A 28 -29.57 -22.94 -7.75
C GLU A 28 -28.36 -23.86 -7.85
N SER A 29 -28.33 -24.89 -8.70
CA SER A 29 -27.17 -25.75 -8.90
C SER A 29 -25.99 -24.97 -9.47
N ILE A 30 -26.22 -24.16 -10.51
CA ILE A 30 -25.18 -23.35 -11.14
C ILE A 30 -24.69 -22.23 -10.22
N ILE A 31 -25.60 -21.62 -9.47
CA ILE A 31 -25.28 -20.62 -8.46
C ILE A 31 -24.55 -21.26 -7.28
N SER A 32 -24.99 -22.45 -6.82
CA SER A 32 -24.39 -23.15 -5.67
C SER A 32 -22.97 -23.62 -5.95
N GLU A 33 -22.65 -24.10 -7.15
CA GLU A 33 -21.27 -24.42 -7.55
C GLU A 33 -20.36 -23.19 -7.46
N LYS A 34 -20.87 -21.99 -7.74
CA LYS A 34 -20.09 -20.74 -7.64
C LYS A 34 -20.12 -20.11 -6.23
N ILE A 35 -21.21 -20.25 -5.49
CA ILE A 35 -21.38 -19.66 -4.15
C ILE A 35 -20.71 -20.49 -3.05
N GLN A 36 -20.59 -21.82 -3.21
CA GLN A 36 -19.88 -22.67 -2.24
C GLN A 36 -18.42 -22.28 -2.01
N THR A 37 -17.85 -21.40 -2.86
CA THR A 37 -16.45 -21.02 -2.79
C THR A 37 -16.16 -19.63 -2.24
N TYR A 38 -17.15 -18.73 -2.13
CA TYR A 38 -16.87 -17.36 -1.73
C TYR A 38 -18.11 -16.61 -1.21
N ASP A 39 -18.24 -16.48 0.10
CA ASP A 39 -19.21 -15.59 0.74
C ASP A 39 -18.60 -14.18 0.90
N LYS A 40 -19.08 -13.19 0.10
CA LYS A 40 -18.57 -11.80 0.11
C LYS A 40 -18.71 -11.08 1.46
N ASN A 41 -19.57 -11.55 2.33
CA ASN A 41 -19.86 -10.96 3.63
C ASN A 41 -19.52 -11.89 4.81
N GLY A 42 -18.92 -13.06 4.55
CA GLY A 42 -18.60 -14.07 5.55
C GLY A 42 -17.11 -14.16 5.89
N ASP A 43 -16.78 -14.96 6.88
CA ASP A 43 -15.42 -15.20 7.37
C ASP A 43 -14.46 -15.64 6.25
N ASN A 44 -14.95 -16.38 5.26
CA ASN A 44 -14.16 -16.86 4.12
C ASN A 44 -13.65 -15.71 3.21
N HIS A 45 -14.40 -14.60 3.05
CA HIS A 45 -13.94 -13.42 2.32
C HIS A 45 -12.72 -12.80 3.00
N TYR A 46 -12.83 -12.54 4.30
CA TYR A 46 -11.73 -11.95 5.08
C TYR A 46 -10.51 -12.85 5.13
N ASP A 47 -10.70 -14.17 5.18
CA ASP A 47 -9.62 -15.15 5.16
C ASP A 47 -8.86 -15.14 3.83
N ILE A 48 -9.56 -15.08 2.68
CA ILE A 48 -8.95 -15.02 1.36
C ILE A 48 -8.17 -13.72 1.18
N VAL A 49 -8.77 -12.57 1.53
CA VAL A 49 -8.08 -11.27 1.47
C VAL A 49 -6.86 -11.24 2.39
N SER A 50 -6.98 -11.79 3.59
CA SER A 50 -5.87 -11.90 4.54
C SER A 50 -4.75 -12.79 4.01
N ALA A 51 -5.10 -13.94 3.43
CA ALA A 51 -4.13 -14.86 2.82
C ALA A 51 -3.44 -14.22 1.60
N PHE A 52 -4.18 -13.49 0.77
CA PHE A 52 -3.64 -12.74 -0.36
C PHE A 52 -2.55 -11.75 0.08
N ILE A 53 -2.86 -10.91 1.07
CA ILE A 53 -1.90 -9.93 1.59
C ILE A 53 -0.70 -10.62 2.24
N LYS A 54 -0.95 -11.65 3.06
CA LYS A 54 0.12 -12.41 3.73
C LYS A 54 1.04 -13.12 2.76
N SER A 55 0.51 -13.60 1.63
CA SER A 55 1.32 -14.22 0.57
C SER A 55 2.24 -13.22 -0.11
N MET A 56 1.76 -12.02 -0.45
CA MET A 56 2.61 -10.94 -0.99
C MET A 56 3.67 -10.51 0.03
N ARG A 57 3.29 -10.33 1.29
CA ARG A 57 4.19 -9.99 2.41
C ARG A 57 5.23 -11.09 2.65
N GLY A 58 4.82 -12.34 2.58
CA GLY A 58 5.67 -13.52 2.78
C GLY A 58 6.53 -13.90 1.59
N SER A 59 6.47 -13.15 0.48
CA SER A 59 7.25 -13.39 -0.74
C SER A 59 6.94 -14.70 -1.44
N ASP A 60 5.65 -15.08 -1.46
CA ASP A 60 5.14 -16.22 -2.22
C ASP A 60 4.25 -15.74 -3.37
N PRO A 61 4.82 -15.55 -4.59
CA PRO A 61 4.05 -15.07 -5.73
C PRO A 61 3.00 -16.07 -6.23
N ASP A 62 3.23 -17.37 -6.09
CA ASP A 62 2.29 -18.40 -6.55
C ASP A 62 1.06 -18.45 -5.65
N ALA A 63 1.24 -18.40 -4.32
CA ALA A 63 0.13 -18.29 -3.39
C ALA A 63 -0.63 -16.96 -3.58
N ALA A 64 0.07 -15.85 -3.79
CA ALA A 64 -0.55 -14.55 -4.04
C ALA A 64 -1.41 -14.56 -5.31
N LEU A 65 -0.92 -15.15 -6.41
CA LEU A 65 -1.70 -15.33 -7.65
C LEU A 65 -2.90 -16.26 -7.45
N HIS A 66 -2.75 -17.32 -6.67
CA HIS A 66 -3.86 -18.22 -6.36
C HIS A 66 -4.99 -17.48 -5.64
N TYR A 67 -4.68 -16.71 -4.61
CA TYR A 67 -5.70 -15.94 -3.88
C TYR A 67 -6.27 -14.77 -4.71
N LEU A 68 -5.46 -14.13 -5.58
CA LEU A 68 -5.96 -13.18 -6.58
C LEU A 68 -7.00 -13.84 -7.49
N ALA A 69 -6.69 -15.01 -8.04
CA ALA A 69 -7.59 -15.76 -8.93
C ALA A 69 -8.91 -16.10 -8.22
N ARG A 70 -8.84 -16.54 -6.95
CA ARG A 70 -10.05 -16.82 -6.14
C ARG A 70 -10.94 -15.59 -6.00
N MET A 71 -10.36 -14.41 -5.70
CA MET A 71 -11.12 -13.16 -5.61
C MET A 71 -11.74 -12.74 -6.95
N LEU A 72 -10.99 -12.87 -8.06
CA LEU A 72 -11.47 -12.53 -9.41
C LEU A 72 -12.62 -13.45 -9.85
N VAL A 73 -12.50 -14.76 -9.67
CA VAL A 73 -13.54 -15.75 -10.00
C VAL A 73 -14.81 -15.51 -9.16
N ALA A 74 -14.64 -15.16 -7.90
CA ALA A 74 -15.76 -14.80 -7.02
C ALA A 74 -16.42 -13.45 -7.38
N GLY A 75 -15.87 -12.70 -8.32
CA GLY A 75 -16.38 -11.40 -8.76
C GLY A 75 -16.17 -10.29 -7.74
N GLU A 76 -15.05 -10.35 -6.98
CA GLU A 76 -14.65 -9.27 -6.08
C GLU A 76 -14.42 -7.95 -6.85
N ASP A 77 -14.64 -6.83 -6.18
CA ASP A 77 -14.37 -5.52 -6.77
C ASP A 77 -12.88 -5.36 -7.11
N ILE A 78 -12.58 -5.22 -8.40
CA ILE A 78 -11.20 -5.06 -8.87
C ILE A 78 -10.52 -3.80 -8.31
N ASN A 79 -11.28 -2.76 -7.97
CA ASN A 79 -10.74 -1.56 -7.32
C ASN A 79 -10.36 -1.84 -5.85
N PHE A 80 -11.15 -2.70 -5.18
CA PHE A 80 -10.79 -3.17 -3.84
C PHE A 80 -9.48 -3.96 -3.89
N ILE A 81 -9.34 -4.91 -4.82
CA ILE A 81 -8.11 -5.70 -5.01
C ILE A 81 -6.91 -4.78 -5.28
N ALA A 82 -7.05 -3.85 -6.24
CA ALA A 82 -5.98 -2.90 -6.60
C ALA A 82 -5.57 -2.01 -5.41
N ARG A 83 -6.53 -1.60 -4.57
CA ARG A 83 -6.26 -0.86 -3.34
C ARG A 83 -5.43 -1.68 -2.34
N ARG A 84 -5.74 -2.97 -2.16
CA ARG A 84 -4.96 -3.85 -1.27
C ARG A 84 -3.53 -4.05 -1.77
N ILE A 85 -3.34 -4.13 -3.09
CA ILE A 85 -2.02 -4.19 -3.72
C ILE A 85 -1.21 -2.91 -3.44
N ALA A 86 -1.82 -1.74 -3.62
CA ALA A 86 -1.16 -0.44 -3.36
C ALA A 86 -0.79 -0.27 -1.87
N ILE A 87 -1.64 -0.72 -0.94
CA ILE A 87 -1.33 -0.70 0.49
C ILE A 87 -0.13 -1.61 0.77
N CYS A 88 -0.13 -2.87 0.28
CA CYS A 88 0.96 -3.81 0.48
C CYS A 88 2.29 -3.28 -0.10
N ALA A 89 2.25 -2.62 -1.27
CA ALA A 89 3.42 -1.97 -1.86
C ALA A 89 4.05 -0.92 -0.93
N SER A 90 3.25 -0.15 -0.21
CA SER A 90 3.73 0.90 0.71
C SER A 90 4.07 0.36 2.10
N GLU A 91 3.26 -0.56 2.63
CA GLU A 91 3.37 -1.10 3.98
C GLU A 91 4.48 -2.14 4.11
N ASP A 92 4.54 -3.10 3.16
CA ASP A 92 5.40 -4.28 3.26
C ASP A 92 6.68 -4.19 2.42
N VAL A 93 6.64 -3.52 1.26
CA VAL A 93 7.81 -3.28 0.41
C VAL A 93 8.46 -1.94 0.76
N GLY A 94 7.66 -0.88 0.85
CA GLY A 94 8.12 0.44 1.26
C GLY A 94 9.34 0.93 0.48
N ASN A 95 10.32 1.45 1.20
CA ASN A 95 11.57 1.96 0.59
C ASN A 95 12.60 0.87 0.26
N ALA A 96 12.32 -0.41 0.54
CA ALA A 96 13.19 -1.49 0.06
C ALA A 96 13.17 -1.59 -1.47
N ASP A 97 12.00 -1.30 -2.08
CA ASP A 97 11.86 -1.09 -3.53
C ASP A 97 10.79 -0.02 -3.84
N PRO A 98 11.19 1.26 -4.03
CA PRO A 98 10.26 2.36 -4.32
C PRO A 98 9.43 2.16 -5.59
N GLN A 99 9.85 1.32 -6.53
CA GLN A 99 9.12 1.03 -7.76
C GLN A 99 7.83 0.24 -7.50
N ALA A 100 7.74 -0.47 -6.39
CA ALA A 100 6.56 -1.25 -6.05
C ALA A 100 5.30 -0.37 -5.97
N LEU A 101 5.37 0.78 -5.30
CA LEU A 101 4.24 1.71 -5.22
C LEU A 101 3.94 2.36 -6.58
N VAL A 102 4.94 2.72 -7.36
CA VAL A 102 4.77 3.29 -8.72
C VAL A 102 4.01 2.30 -9.61
N LEU A 103 4.44 1.04 -9.63
CA LEU A 103 3.76 -0.02 -10.39
C LEU A 103 2.34 -0.28 -9.88
N ALA A 104 2.14 -0.32 -8.57
CA ALA A 104 0.82 -0.50 -7.96
C ALA A 104 -0.14 0.63 -8.38
N MET A 105 0.30 1.88 -8.38
CA MET A 105 -0.54 3.01 -8.80
C MET A 105 -0.81 3.02 -10.30
N ALA A 106 0.16 2.66 -11.14
CA ALA A 106 -0.06 2.44 -12.56
C ALA A 106 -1.10 1.31 -12.79
N THR A 107 -1.05 0.26 -11.98
CA THR A 107 -2.03 -0.84 -12.02
C THR A 107 -3.42 -0.37 -11.62
N VAL A 108 -3.57 0.48 -10.60
CA VAL A 108 -4.88 1.08 -10.23
C VAL A 108 -5.49 1.81 -11.42
N GLN A 109 -4.71 2.62 -12.14
CA GLN A 109 -5.18 3.34 -13.34
C GLN A 109 -5.54 2.38 -14.48
N ALA A 110 -4.68 1.39 -14.76
CA ALA A 110 -4.93 0.39 -15.80
C ALA A 110 -6.20 -0.42 -15.54
N VAL A 111 -6.44 -0.83 -14.30
CA VAL A 111 -7.64 -1.58 -13.89
C VAL A 111 -8.92 -0.77 -14.13
N GLN A 112 -8.90 0.52 -13.81
CA GLN A 112 -10.04 1.42 -14.03
C GLN A 112 -10.31 1.66 -15.52
N PHE A 113 -9.26 1.73 -16.33
CA PHE A 113 -9.35 1.97 -17.77
C PHE A 113 -9.79 0.74 -18.56
N LEU A 114 -9.21 -0.43 -18.24
CA LEU A 114 -9.43 -1.66 -19.01
C LEU A 114 -10.71 -2.38 -18.60
N GLY A 115 -10.99 -2.48 -17.30
CA GLY A 115 -12.07 -3.34 -16.79
C GLY A 115 -11.79 -4.84 -17.00
N MET A 116 -12.72 -5.68 -16.57
CA MET A 116 -12.63 -7.14 -16.78
C MET A 116 -13.09 -7.51 -18.20
N PRO A 117 -12.49 -8.53 -18.82
CA PRO A 117 -11.55 -9.52 -18.24
C PRO A 117 -10.07 -9.10 -18.28
N GLU A 118 -9.68 -8.06 -18.98
CA GLU A 118 -8.27 -7.69 -19.23
C GLU A 118 -7.56 -7.16 -17.97
N ALA A 119 -8.29 -6.55 -17.04
CA ALA A 119 -7.73 -6.03 -15.78
C ALA A 119 -6.98 -7.08 -14.94
N ARG A 120 -7.28 -8.38 -15.14
CA ARG A 120 -6.56 -9.48 -14.48
C ARG A 120 -5.06 -9.48 -14.79
N ILE A 121 -4.66 -8.98 -15.98
CA ILE A 121 -3.27 -8.99 -16.45
C ILE A 121 -2.40 -8.00 -15.65
N PRO A 122 -2.71 -6.69 -15.61
CA PRO A 122 -1.96 -5.76 -14.78
C PRO A 122 -2.05 -6.08 -13.28
N LEU A 123 -3.17 -6.62 -12.79
CA LEU A 123 -3.26 -7.09 -11.41
C LEU A 123 -2.24 -8.20 -11.12
N ALA A 124 -2.15 -9.22 -11.98
CA ALA A 124 -1.20 -10.30 -11.84
C ALA A 124 0.25 -9.81 -11.90
N GLN A 125 0.57 -8.87 -12.82
CA GLN A 125 1.89 -8.26 -12.91
C GLN A 125 2.28 -7.56 -11.61
N ALA A 126 1.41 -6.74 -11.05
CA ALA A 126 1.68 -6.02 -9.80
C ALA A 126 1.85 -6.99 -8.62
N VAL A 127 0.99 -8.00 -8.51
CA VAL A 127 1.05 -9.01 -7.45
C VAL A 127 2.35 -9.79 -7.48
N THR A 128 2.78 -10.28 -8.64
CA THR A 128 4.04 -11.02 -8.79
C THR A 128 5.24 -10.13 -8.48
N TYR A 129 5.23 -8.88 -8.94
CA TYR A 129 6.29 -7.93 -8.64
C TYR A 129 6.42 -7.68 -7.15
N ILE A 130 5.31 -7.31 -6.47
CA ILE A 130 5.30 -6.99 -5.04
C ILE A 130 5.66 -8.21 -4.20
N ALA A 131 5.16 -9.40 -4.55
CA ALA A 131 5.52 -10.63 -3.88
C ALA A 131 7.02 -10.94 -4.00
N SER A 132 7.65 -10.63 -5.13
CA SER A 132 9.07 -10.90 -5.40
C SER A 132 10.01 -9.76 -4.99
N ALA A 133 9.50 -8.59 -4.59
CA ALA A 133 10.30 -7.45 -4.18
C ALA A 133 10.91 -7.66 -2.77
N PRO A 134 12.07 -7.03 -2.46
CA PRO A 134 12.57 -6.98 -1.10
C PRO A 134 11.57 -6.27 -0.18
N LYS A 135 11.52 -6.66 1.10
CA LYS A 135 10.52 -6.19 2.05
C LYS A 135 11.12 -5.26 3.10
N SER A 136 10.40 -4.16 3.39
CA SER A 136 10.63 -3.30 4.54
C SER A 136 9.35 -2.59 4.95
N ASN A 137 8.99 -2.67 6.21
CA ASN A 137 7.91 -1.90 6.81
C ASN A 137 8.43 -0.71 7.65
N ALA A 138 9.69 -0.33 7.48
CA ALA A 138 10.33 0.70 8.32
C ALA A 138 9.60 2.04 8.28
N SER A 139 9.11 2.47 7.09
CA SER A 139 8.34 3.71 6.95
C SER A 139 6.98 3.65 7.64
N TYR A 140 6.29 2.50 7.55
CA TYR A 140 5.03 2.25 8.23
C TYR A 140 5.20 2.31 9.75
N LEU A 141 6.17 1.59 10.30
CA LEU A 141 6.47 1.62 11.74
C LEU A 141 6.91 3.01 12.22
N ALA A 142 7.62 3.76 11.36
CA ALA A 142 8.08 5.11 11.69
C ALA A 142 6.91 6.09 11.88
N ILE A 143 5.95 6.09 10.96
CA ILE A 143 4.78 6.99 11.09
C ILE A 143 3.89 6.59 12.25
N ASP A 144 3.68 5.30 12.51
CA ASP A 144 2.87 4.84 13.64
C ASP A 144 3.50 5.27 14.97
N LYS A 145 4.81 5.08 15.12
CA LYS A 145 5.57 5.54 16.30
C LYS A 145 5.49 7.05 16.50
N ALA A 146 5.59 7.82 15.40
CA ALA A 146 5.47 9.28 15.47
C ALA A 146 4.06 9.71 15.90
N ILE A 147 3.01 9.08 15.35
CA ILE A 147 1.61 9.34 15.71
C ILE A 147 1.36 9.00 17.18
N GLU A 148 1.85 7.86 17.65
CA GLU A 148 1.72 7.44 19.04
C GLU A 148 2.36 8.47 19.98
N GLN A 149 3.57 8.95 19.67
CA GLN A 149 4.24 9.95 20.47
C GLN A 149 3.46 11.27 20.51
N VAL A 150 2.96 11.75 19.37
CA VAL A 150 2.16 12.99 19.30
C VAL A 150 0.85 12.87 20.09
N LYS A 151 0.24 11.68 20.14
CA LYS A 151 -0.99 11.43 20.91
C LYS A 151 -0.74 11.28 22.42
N SER A 152 0.42 10.76 22.82
CA SER A 152 0.70 10.38 24.21
C SER A 152 1.32 11.50 25.05
N GLN A 153 1.91 12.54 24.42
CA GLN A 153 2.60 13.61 25.15
C GLN A 153 2.58 14.94 24.42
N ASP A 154 2.85 16.02 25.15
CA ASP A 154 3.16 17.33 24.58
C ASP A 154 4.57 17.31 23.97
N CYS A 155 4.65 17.35 22.66
CA CYS A 155 5.90 17.34 21.90
C CYS A 155 6.64 18.71 21.91
N GLY A 156 6.03 19.75 22.45
CA GLY A 156 6.59 21.11 22.44
C GLY A 156 6.29 21.87 21.15
N GLN A 157 6.81 23.10 21.10
CA GLN A 157 6.60 23.99 19.95
C GLN A 157 7.68 23.77 18.89
N VAL A 158 7.33 24.08 17.63
CA VAL A 158 8.29 24.11 16.51
C VAL A 158 9.46 25.04 16.86
N PRO A 159 10.73 24.63 16.66
CA PRO A 159 11.89 25.48 16.88
C PRO A 159 11.76 26.83 16.16
N ILE A 160 12.16 27.93 16.83
CA ILE A 160 11.87 29.30 16.36
C ILE A 160 12.45 29.57 14.96
N HIS A 161 13.63 29.06 14.66
CA HIS A 161 14.28 29.19 13.35
C HIS A 161 13.57 28.45 12.21
N LEU A 162 12.72 27.45 12.51
CA LEU A 162 11.92 26.71 11.51
C LEU A 162 10.52 27.29 11.32
N ARG A 163 10.12 28.30 12.13
CA ARG A 163 8.79 28.90 12.02
C ARG A 163 8.69 29.77 10.78
N ASP A 164 7.50 29.84 10.18
CA ASP A 164 7.24 30.68 9.00
C ASP A 164 7.58 32.14 9.28
N CYS A 165 8.38 32.76 8.41
CA CYS A 165 8.80 34.15 8.48
C CYS A 165 8.16 35.04 7.40
N HIS A 166 7.25 34.52 6.58
CA HIS A 166 6.69 35.26 5.45
C HIS A 166 5.48 36.13 5.78
N TYR A 167 4.90 36.02 6.98
CA TYR A 167 3.76 36.85 7.37
C TYR A 167 4.18 38.14 8.07
N LYS A 168 3.28 39.15 8.00
CA LYS A 168 3.52 40.47 8.56
C LYS A 168 3.67 40.43 10.09
N GLY A 169 4.87 40.76 10.62
CA GLY A 169 5.17 40.68 12.05
C GLY A 169 6.00 39.48 12.51
N ALA A 170 6.18 38.47 11.66
CA ALA A 170 6.97 37.27 11.99
C ALA A 170 8.40 37.59 12.43
N LYS A 171 9.04 38.55 11.77
CA LYS A 171 10.40 39.04 12.13
C LYS A 171 10.47 39.64 13.53
N LYS A 172 9.41 40.34 13.99
CA LYS A 172 9.35 40.90 15.36
C LYS A 172 9.28 39.81 16.43
N LEU A 173 8.79 38.64 16.08
CA LEU A 173 8.69 37.46 16.93
C LEU A 173 9.92 36.55 16.83
N GLY A 174 10.95 36.93 16.05
CA GLY A 174 12.17 36.16 15.85
C GLY A 174 11.98 34.90 14.99
N HIS A 175 10.86 34.76 14.26
CA HIS A 175 10.60 33.61 13.43
C HIS A 175 11.56 33.56 12.25
N GLY A 176 12.13 32.39 11.99
CA GLY A 176 13.08 32.15 10.92
C GLY A 176 14.48 32.72 11.14
N VAL A 177 14.73 33.38 12.30
CA VAL A 177 16.07 33.87 12.66
C VAL A 177 16.99 32.68 12.90
N ASP A 178 18.22 32.76 12.38
CA ASP A 178 19.27 31.73 12.47
C ASP A 178 18.94 30.41 11.72
N TYR A 179 17.94 30.42 10.86
CA TYR A 179 17.71 29.28 9.98
C TYR A 179 18.88 29.12 8.99
N LYS A 180 19.48 27.96 8.99
CA LYS A 180 20.58 27.61 8.06
C LYS A 180 19.99 26.94 6.82
N TYR A 181 20.09 27.61 5.67
CA TYR A 181 19.58 27.07 4.41
C TYR A 181 20.54 26.00 3.87
N ALA A 182 20.11 24.75 3.91
CA ALA A 182 20.98 23.59 3.61
C ALA A 182 21.70 23.67 2.25
N HIS A 183 21.05 24.25 1.22
CA HIS A 183 21.67 24.39 -0.11
C HIS A 183 22.89 25.32 -0.17
N GLU A 184 23.15 26.13 0.86
CA GLU A 184 24.34 26.97 0.97
C GLU A 184 25.54 26.24 1.60
N TYR A 185 25.35 24.98 2.02
CA TYR A 185 26.37 24.16 2.67
C TYR A 185 26.85 23.03 1.78
N PRO A 186 28.10 22.54 1.98
CA PRO A 186 28.62 21.39 1.25
C PRO A 186 27.68 20.17 1.35
N TYR A 187 27.49 19.48 0.26
CA TYR A 187 26.58 18.33 0.13
C TYR A 187 25.10 18.63 0.49
N HIS A 188 24.73 19.91 0.66
CA HIS A 188 23.42 20.35 1.14
C HIS A 188 23.04 19.77 2.51
N ILE A 189 24.06 19.60 3.37
CA ILE A 189 23.90 19.07 4.74
C ILE A 189 24.39 20.13 5.70
N VAL A 190 23.59 20.43 6.74
CA VAL A 190 23.92 21.39 7.78
C VAL A 190 23.42 20.94 9.14
N LYS A 191 24.26 21.09 10.15
CA LYS A 191 23.90 20.77 11.53
C LYS A 191 22.98 21.84 12.08
N GLN A 192 21.71 21.49 12.25
CA GLN A 192 20.72 22.29 12.99
C GLN A 192 19.66 21.36 13.58
N GLN A 193 18.95 21.85 14.59
CA GLN A 193 17.88 21.10 15.22
C GLN A 193 16.57 21.24 14.44
N TYR A 194 15.95 20.13 14.06
CA TYR A 194 14.67 20.11 13.34
C TYR A 194 13.49 19.74 14.23
N LEU A 195 13.70 18.91 15.25
CA LEU A 195 12.63 18.52 16.16
C LEU A 195 12.49 19.49 17.33
N PRO A 196 11.29 19.64 17.90
CA PRO A 196 11.07 20.39 19.14
C PRO A 196 12.00 19.94 20.28
N ASP A 197 12.31 20.85 21.20
CA ASP A 197 13.23 20.58 22.33
C ASP A 197 12.84 19.35 23.15
N LYS A 198 11.55 19.19 23.40
CA LYS A 198 11.04 18.07 24.21
C LYS A 198 11.29 16.70 23.59
N ILE A 199 11.44 16.65 22.28
CA ILE A 199 11.61 15.41 21.49
C ILE A 199 12.84 15.44 20.58
N LYS A 200 13.81 16.32 20.84
CA LYS A 200 14.99 16.54 19.97
C LYS A 200 15.79 15.28 19.64
N ASN A 201 15.72 14.26 20.49
CA ASN A 201 16.43 12.98 20.32
C ASN A 201 15.52 11.87 19.76
N ALA A 202 14.27 12.16 19.38
CA ALA A 202 13.37 11.14 18.84
C ALA A 202 13.90 10.59 17.50
N LYS A 203 13.84 9.27 17.36
CA LYS A 203 14.18 8.55 16.12
C LYS A 203 13.00 7.64 15.77
N TYR A 204 12.38 7.90 14.64
CA TYR A 204 11.23 7.13 14.13
C TYR A 204 11.64 6.18 13.01
N TYR A 205 12.31 6.70 11.97
CA TYR A 205 12.69 5.93 10.81
C TYR A 205 14.05 5.26 11.02
N MET A 206 14.05 3.93 10.92
CA MET A 206 15.24 3.08 10.99
C MET A 206 15.25 2.20 9.75
N PRO A 207 15.99 2.60 8.69
CA PRO A 207 16.06 1.82 7.46
C PRO A 207 16.65 0.44 7.71
N THR A 208 16.13 -0.55 6.99
CA THR A 208 16.68 -1.90 6.97
C THR A 208 17.89 -1.98 6.03
N SER A 209 18.52 -3.15 5.96
CA SER A 209 19.55 -3.44 4.95
C SER A 209 18.97 -4.03 3.66
N ASN A 210 17.64 -4.08 3.51
CA ASN A 210 16.99 -4.72 2.39
C ASN A 210 16.85 -3.76 1.19
N GLY A 211 17.23 -4.24 0.01
CA GLY A 211 17.03 -3.53 -1.24
C GLY A 211 17.58 -2.10 -1.25
N TYR A 212 16.76 -1.14 -1.66
CA TYR A 212 17.19 0.26 -1.75
C TYR A 212 17.41 0.92 -0.39
N GLU A 213 16.81 0.42 0.70
CA GLU A 213 17.02 0.98 2.05
C GLU A 213 18.45 0.87 2.54
N GLU A 214 19.25 -0.09 2.05
CA GLU A 214 20.69 -0.13 2.32
C GLU A 214 21.39 1.16 1.87
N LYS A 215 21.01 1.69 0.70
CA LYS A 215 21.56 2.96 0.18
C LYS A 215 21.09 4.15 1.03
N ILE A 216 19.83 4.16 1.44
CA ILE A 216 19.26 5.18 2.33
C ILE A 216 20.03 5.18 3.66
N GLY A 217 20.24 4.01 4.26
CA GLY A 217 20.99 3.87 5.51
C GLY A 217 22.43 4.39 5.42
N LYS A 218 23.13 4.05 4.34
CA LYS A 218 24.50 4.57 4.08
C LYS A 218 24.52 6.09 3.94
N TYR A 219 23.54 6.66 3.25
CA TYR A 219 23.41 8.11 3.11
C TYR A 219 23.11 8.80 4.45
N MET A 220 22.21 8.23 5.26
CA MET A 220 21.92 8.76 6.61
C MET A 220 23.15 8.75 7.52
N GLN A 221 23.95 7.67 7.48
CA GLN A 221 25.20 7.59 8.23
C GLN A 221 26.23 8.65 7.75
N PHE A 222 26.29 8.91 6.44
CA PHE A 222 27.10 9.98 5.88
C PHE A 222 26.64 11.36 6.40
N CYS A 223 25.36 11.64 6.41
CA CYS A 223 24.81 12.87 6.97
C CYS A 223 25.13 13.03 8.46
N GLU A 224 25.04 11.96 9.25
CA GLU A 224 25.39 11.99 10.68
C GLU A 224 26.88 12.32 10.88
N LYS A 225 27.78 11.76 10.08
CA LYS A 225 29.22 12.06 10.15
C LYS A 225 29.56 13.51 9.83
N ILE A 226 28.88 14.15 8.87
CA ILE A 226 29.09 15.56 8.53
C ILE A 226 28.55 16.46 9.67
N ASN A 227 27.50 16.03 10.36
CA ASN A 227 26.86 16.78 11.42
C ASN A 227 27.48 16.52 12.82
N SER A 228 28.43 15.60 12.93
CA SER A 228 29.16 15.35 14.18
C SER A 228 30.18 16.43 14.46
#